data_55035a3a7dd596285f0cf7dd741c0d01
#
_entry.id   55035a3a7dd596285f0cf7dd741c0d01
#
_cell.length_a   1.000
_cell.length_b   1.000
_cell.length_c   1.000
_cell.angle_alpha   90.00
_cell.angle_beta   90.00
_cell.angle_gamma   90.00
#
_symmetry.space_group_name_H-M   'P 1'
#
loop_
_entity.id
_entity.type
_entity.pdbx_description
1 polymer ?
#
loop_
_entity_poly.entity_id
_entity_poly.type
_entity_poly.pdbx_seq_one_letter_code
_entity_poly.pdbx_strand_id
1 'polypeptide(L)'
;MHPPAENVRVTHLAFADESHWNTDRYRALGLVTLEAQWQVDIEQAIKENLIKHGITGELKWSKIDRDRDRDAACDLLRTALRLIAQDQLRVDVMIWDIEDSRHKVRRRDDLNNLQRLLFRICMVVLTRRWPAEACWATYPDQQDGIDWQALHRMLRRGIAGWYRQRPGQLLEPVTLLRIAELRPVSSADTPISMLADLFAGLAPFAYEQWSAFRDWQQEQRGQIRLPLATESDPASQTSKRTLLRFAILDAVLAACSKHGLDASLDTSRGLRTKNPACRLNFWLYTPQGVYDRAPVKPKRQTADGLHLH
;
A
#
# COMPACT_ATOMS: atom_id res chain seq x y z
N MET A 1 -26.99 29.58 -17.01
CA MET A 1 -27.23 28.25 -17.58
C MET A 1 -25.95 27.45 -17.36
N HIS A 2 -25.96 26.44 -16.49
CA HIS A 2 -24.87 25.48 -16.41
C HIS A 2 -25.04 24.53 -17.61
N PRO A 3 -23.98 24.23 -18.36
CA PRO A 3 -24.06 23.19 -19.37
C PRO A 3 -24.47 21.86 -18.71
N PRO A 4 -25.27 21.03 -19.39
CA PRO A 4 -25.65 19.73 -18.88
C PRO A 4 -24.38 18.95 -18.55
N ALA A 5 -24.38 18.25 -17.42
CA ALA A 5 -23.28 17.37 -17.05
C ALA A 5 -23.06 16.38 -18.20
N GLU A 6 -21.95 16.54 -18.92
CA GLU A 6 -21.51 15.54 -19.88
C GLU A 6 -21.48 14.20 -19.14
N ASN A 7 -22.16 13.19 -19.70
CA ASN A 7 -22.07 11.82 -19.23
C ASN A 7 -20.64 11.32 -19.44
N VAL A 8 -19.74 11.70 -18.56
CA VAL A 8 -18.32 11.34 -18.65
C VAL A 8 -18.21 9.84 -18.36
N ARG A 9 -17.95 9.05 -19.39
CA ARG A 9 -17.77 7.60 -19.24
C ARG A 9 -16.54 7.31 -18.40
N VAL A 10 -16.71 6.59 -17.31
CA VAL A 10 -15.61 6.04 -16.52
C VAL A 10 -14.79 5.07 -17.36
N THR A 11 -13.48 5.30 -17.44
CA THR A 11 -12.55 4.47 -18.23
C THR A 11 -11.56 3.71 -17.34
N HIS A 12 -11.33 4.19 -16.12
CA HIS A 12 -10.35 3.63 -15.19
C HIS A 12 -10.92 3.56 -13.77
N LEU A 13 -10.44 2.58 -13.03
CA LEU A 13 -10.83 2.32 -11.64
C LEU A 13 -9.61 2.38 -10.73
N ALA A 14 -9.82 2.89 -9.52
CA ALA A 14 -8.80 2.95 -8.49
C ALA A 14 -9.37 2.46 -7.14
N PHE A 15 -8.70 1.51 -6.50
CA PHE A 15 -9.07 0.93 -5.21
C PHE A 15 -7.93 1.20 -4.24
N ALA A 16 -8.24 1.74 -3.07
CA ALA A 16 -7.23 2.08 -2.07
C ALA A 16 -7.56 1.47 -0.73
N ASP A 17 -6.53 1.01 -0.03
CA ASP A 17 -6.63 0.53 1.34
C ASP A 17 -5.39 0.91 2.13
N GLU A 18 -5.52 1.07 3.44
CA GLU A 18 -4.43 1.40 4.33
C GLU A 18 -4.06 0.23 5.23
N SER A 19 -2.80 0.21 5.65
CA SER A 19 -2.30 -0.76 6.61
C SER A 19 -1.51 -0.07 7.70
N HIS A 20 -1.79 -0.47 8.97
CA HIS A 20 -1.08 0.01 10.17
C HIS A 20 -1.16 1.53 10.39
N TRP A 21 -2.16 2.22 9.80
CA TRP A 21 -2.22 3.67 9.75
C TRP A 21 -2.17 4.39 11.11
N ASN A 22 -2.44 3.70 12.20
CA ASN A 22 -2.49 4.26 13.55
C ASN A 22 -1.70 3.45 14.61
N THR A 23 -0.99 2.39 14.25
CA THR A 23 -0.36 1.46 15.22
C THR A 23 1.17 1.47 15.13
N ASP A 24 1.74 0.89 14.09
CA ASP A 24 3.15 0.53 14.03
C ASP A 24 4.03 1.66 13.46
N ARG A 25 5.35 1.44 13.47
CA ARG A 25 6.34 2.39 12.98
C ARG A 25 6.18 2.63 11.48
N TYR A 26 6.15 1.55 10.69
CA TYR A 26 5.92 1.64 9.26
C TYR A 26 4.45 1.52 8.95
N ARG A 27 3.96 2.40 8.12
CA ARG A 27 2.57 2.46 7.68
C ARG A 27 2.53 2.51 6.18
N ALA A 28 1.44 2.06 5.57
CA ALA A 28 1.31 2.07 4.12
C ALA A 28 -0.09 2.40 3.64
N LEU A 29 -0.14 2.90 2.41
CA LEU A 29 -1.31 2.99 1.56
C LEU A 29 -1.06 2.20 0.29
N GLY A 30 -1.91 1.24 -0.01
CA GLY A 30 -1.99 0.53 -1.27
C GLY A 30 -2.99 1.20 -2.21
N LEU A 31 -2.62 1.35 -3.47
CA LEU A 31 -3.50 1.82 -4.53
C LEU A 31 -3.40 0.86 -5.71
N VAL A 32 -4.50 0.20 -6.01
CA VAL A 32 -4.67 -0.68 -7.16
C VAL A 32 -5.43 0.06 -8.24
N THR A 33 -4.88 0.11 -9.45
CA THR A 33 -5.48 0.82 -10.57
C THR A 33 -5.52 -0.03 -11.83
N LEU A 34 -6.59 0.08 -12.61
CA LEU A 34 -6.82 -0.69 -13.82
C LEU A 34 -7.74 0.06 -14.79
N GLU A 35 -7.73 -0.33 -16.06
CA GLU A 35 -8.78 0.08 -16.98
C GLU A 35 -10.09 -0.64 -16.64
N ALA A 36 -11.22 0.06 -16.73
CA ALA A 36 -12.53 -0.47 -16.34
C ALA A 36 -12.92 -1.76 -17.07
N GLN A 37 -12.43 -1.97 -18.29
CA GLN A 37 -12.70 -3.19 -19.07
C GLN A 37 -12.19 -4.48 -18.40
N TRP A 38 -11.15 -4.40 -17.56
CA TRP A 38 -10.56 -5.56 -16.88
C TRP A 38 -11.23 -5.91 -15.54
N GLN A 39 -12.15 -5.08 -15.07
CA GLN A 39 -12.74 -5.24 -13.73
C GLN A 39 -13.37 -6.62 -13.54
N VAL A 40 -14.25 -7.02 -14.46
CA VAL A 40 -15.03 -8.27 -14.33
C VAL A 40 -14.10 -9.49 -14.30
N ASP A 41 -13.12 -9.54 -15.20
CA ASP A 41 -12.19 -10.67 -15.30
C ASP A 41 -11.30 -10.78 -14.05
N ILE A 42 -10.84 -9.63 -13.53
CA ILE A 42 -10.01 -9.60 -12.31
C ILE A 42 -10.83 -10.00 -11.09
N GLU A 43 -12.05 -9.48 -10.93
CA GLU A 43 -12.93 -9.87 -9.82
C GLU A 43 -13.28 -11.35 -9.87
N GLN A 44 -13.51 -11.90 -11.05
CA GLN A 44 -13.77 -13.33 -11.24
C GLN A 44 -12.55 -14.16 -10.82
N ALA A 45 -11.35 -13.78 -11.24
CA ALA A 45 -10.12 -14.47 -10.87
C ALA A 45 -9.87 -14.44 -9.35
N ILE A 46 -10.21 -13.34 -8.68
CA ILE A 46 -10.13 -13.24 -7.22
C ILE A 46 -11.15 -14.19 -6.56
N LYS A 47 -12.39 -14.19 -7.01
CA LYS A 47 -13.44 -15.06 -6.46
C LYS A 47 -13.11 -16.54 -6.63
N GLU A 48 -12.62 -16.93 -7.80
CA GLU A 48 -12.18 -18.31 -8.06
C GLU A 48 -11.05 -18.74 -7.14
N ASN A 49 -10.09 -17.85 -6.89
CA ASN A 49 -9.01 -18.09 -5.92
C ASN A 49 -9.56 -18.33 -4.52
N LEU A 50 -10.46 -17.46 -4.03
CA LEU A 50 -11.07 -17.60 -2.69
C LEU A 50 -11.83 -18.91 -2.58
N ILE A 51 -12.63 -19.27 -3.60
CA ILE A 51 -13.39 -20.54 -3.64
C ILE A 51 -12.44 -21.72 -3.59
N LYS A 52 -11.38 -21.71 -4.41
CA LYS A 52 -10.34 -22.77 -4.44
C LYS A 52 -9.77 -23.07 -3.06
N HIS A 53 -9.58 -22.04 -2.25
CA HIS A 53 -9.04 -22.16 -0.90
C HIS A 53 -10.12 -22.24 0.20
N GLY A 54 -11.41 -22.34 -0.15
CA GLY A 54 -12.52 -22.44 0.80
C GLY A 54 -12.69 -21.20 1.69
N ILE A 55 -12.35 -20.02 1.16
CA ILE A 55 -12.57 -18.75 1.83
C ILE A 55 -13.90 -18.18 1.40
N THR A 56 -14.83 -18.05 2.34
CA THR A 56 -16.22 -17.59 2.08
C THR A 56 -16.42 -16.10 2.29
N GLY A 57 -15.40 -15.38 2.68
CA GLY A 57 -15.45 -13.94 2.97
C GLY A 57 -14.23 -13.23 2.46
N GLU A 58 -13.89 -12.17 3.14
CA GLU A 58 -12.77 -11.32 2.82
C GLU A 58 -11.44 -11.92 3.31
N LEU A 59 -10.43 -11.91 2.45
CA LEU A 59 -9.04 -12.20 2.81
C LEU A 59 -8.33 -10.89 3.17
N LYS A 60 -8.01 -10.70 4.46
CA LYS A 60 -7.27 -9.53 4.96
C LYS A 60 -5.87 -9.91 5.43
N TRP A 61 -4.89 -9.05 5.15
CA TRP A 61 -3.52 -9.21 5.65
C TRP A 61 -3.49 -9.38 7.18
N SER A 62 -4.28 -8.57 7.88
CA SER A 62 -4.36 -8.61 9.34
C SER A 62 -4.89 -9.93 9.91
N LYS A 63 -5.64 -10.73 9.12
CA LYS A 63 -6.30 -11.98 9.53
C LYS A 63 -5.57 -13.24 9.07
N ILE A 64 -4.42 -13.13 8.39
CA ILE A 64 -3.64 -14.30 7.96
C ILE A 64 -3.01 -14.95 9.19
N ASP A 65 -3.58 -16.09 9.60
CA ASP A 65 -3.15 -16.88 10.76
C ASP A 65 -3.18 -18.41 10.52
N ARG A 66 -3.66 -18.87 9.36
CA ARG A 66 -3.77 -20.28 8.96
C ARG A 66 -3.06 -20.53 7.63
N ASP A 67 -2.65 -21.79 7.42
CA ASP A 67 -2.02 -22.22 6.16
C ASP A 67 -2.91 -21.94 4.95
N ARG A 68 -4.22 -22.16 5.08
CA ARG A 68 -5.20 -21.86 4.06
C ARG A 68 -5.19 -20.39 3.62
N ASP A 69 -5.12 -19.47 4.59
CA ASP A 69 -5.14 -18.03 4.33
C ASP A 69 -3.84 -17.59 3.66
N ARG A 70 -2.69 -18.18 4.08
CA ARG A 70 -1.39 -18.01 3.40
C ARG A 70 -1.45 -18.47 1.95
N ASP A 71 -1.98 -19.67 1.69
CA ASP A 71 -2.00 -20.26 0.36
C ASP A 71 -2.89 -19.44 -0.59
N ALA A 72 -4.04 -18.99 -0.10
CA ALA A 72 -4.92 -18.07 -0.82
C ALA A 72 -4.22 -16.73 -1.12
N ALA A 73 -3.55 -16.13 -0.14
CA ALA A 73 -2.81 -14.89 -0.33
C ALA A 73 -1.66 -15.05 -1.34
N CYS A 74 -0.91 -16.16 -1.26
CA CYS A 74 0.15 -16.45 -2.23
C CYS A 74 -0.38 -16.57 -3.65
N ASP A 75 -1.46 -17.32 -3.86
CA ASP A 75 -2.04 -17.51 -5.19
C ASP A 75 -2.66 -16.22 -5.74
N LEU A 76 -3.32 -15.44 -4.86
CA LEU A 76 -3.92 -14.17 -5.23
C LEU A 76 -2.87 -13.13 -5.63
N LEU A 77 -1.80 -13.00 -4.84
CA LEU A 77 -0.70 -12.10 -5.14
C LEU A 77 0.08 -12.52 -6.40
N ARG A 78 0.31 -13.83 -6.61
CA ARG A 78 0.90 -14.33 -7.87
C ARG A 78 0.02 -14.00 -9.09
N THR A 79 -1.30 -14.14 -8.96
CA THR A 79 -2.24 -13.75 -10.01
C THR A 79 -2.15 -12.26 -10.29
N ALA A 80 -2.17 -11.42 -9.25
CA ALA A 80 -2.00 -9.98 -9.41
C ALA A 80 -0.68 -9.61 -10.09
N LEU A 81 0.44 -10.23 -9.69
CA LEU A 81 1.76 -9.97 -10.28
C LEU A 81 1.83 -10.38 -11.76
N ARG A 82 1.15 -11.46 -12.15
CA ARG A 82 1.00 -11.85 -13.55
C ARG A 82 0.20 -10.80 -14.34
N LEU A 83 -0.93 -10.32 -13.80
CA LEU A 83 -1.75 -9.28 -14.42
C LEU A 83 -0.99 -7.95 -14.54
N ILE A 84 -0.17 -7.62 -13.56
CA ILE A 84 0.74 -6.46 -13.61
C ILE A 84 1.75 -6.59 -14.74
N ALA A 85 2.35 -7.77 -14.91
CA ALA A 85 3.30 -8.05 -15.99
C ALA A 85 2.64 -8.04 -17.39
N GLN A 86 1.32 -8.24 -17.45
CA GLN A 86 0.49 -8.18 -18.66
C GLN A 86 -0.12 -6.78 -18.91
N ASP A 87 0.29 -5.77 -18.16
CA ASP A 87 -0.22 -4.39 -18.25
C ASP A 87 -1.73 -4.21 -17.94
N GLN A 88 -2.39 -5.20 -17.36
CA GLN A 88 -3.83 -5.17 -17.02
C GLN A 88 -4.10 -4.55 -15.64
N LEU A 89 -3.10 -4.55 -14.77
CA LEU A 89 -3.19 -4.07 -13.40
C LEU A 89 -1.96 -3.21 -13.08
N ARG A 90 -2.16 -2.22 -12.22
CA ARG A 90 -1.07 -1.47 -11.61
C ARG A 90 -1.27 -1.41 -10.11
N VAL A 91 -0.19 -1.59 -9.35
CA VAL A 91 -0.18 -1.47 -7.89
C VAL A 91 0.91 -0.50 -7.46
N ASP A 92 0.52 0.50 -6.70
CA ASP A 92 1.42 1.46 -6.07
C ASP A 92 1.24 1.42 -4.55
N VAL A 93 2.31 1.20 -3.81
CA VAL A 93 2.28 1.17 -2.35
C VAL A 93 3.21 2.25 -1.81
N MET A 94 2.63 3.20 -1.12
CA MET A 94 3.37 4.27 -0.45
C MET A 94 3.56 3.91 1.02
N ILE A 95 4.82 3.81 1.45
CA ILE A 95 5.20 3.46 2.82
C ILE A 95 5.76 4.73 3.49
N TRP A 96 5.49 4.94 4.77
CA TRP A 96 6.13 6.00 5.53
C TRP A 96 6.54 5.53 6.92
N ASP A 97 7.68 6.06 7.37
CA ASP A 97 8.26 5.81 8.70
C ASP A 97 7.88 6.94 9.64
N ILE A 98 7.05 6.68 10.64
CA ILE A 98 6.62 7.71 11.60
C ILE A 98 7.73 8.17 12.55
N GLU A 99 8.82 7.42 12.67
CA GLU A 99 9.99 7.82 13.47
C GLU A 99 10.93 8.77 12.71
N ASP A 100 10.75 8.93 11.40
CA ASP A 100 11.51 9.91 10.63
C ASP A 100 11.21 11.33 11.14
N SER A 101 12.24 12.02 11.59
CA SER A 101 12.12 13.38 12.17
C SER A 101 11.46 14.39 11.22
N ARG A 102 11.50 14.13 9.92
CA ARG A 102 10.86 14.96 8.90
C ARG A 102 9.33 14.90 8.96
N HIS A 103 8.76 13.86 9.59
CA HIS A 103 7.32 13.70 9.78
C HIS A 103 6.76 14.46 10.99
N LYS A 104 7.61 15.14 11.80
CA LYS A 104 7.17 15.84 13.00
C LYS A 104 6.42 17.13 12.65
N VAL A 105 5.08 17.05 12.66
CA VAL A 105 4.22 18.22 12.45
C VAL A 105 3.33 18.44 13.67
N ARG A 106 3.44 19.63 14.24
CA ARG A 106 2.65 20.03 15.42
C ARG A 106 1.17 20.09 15.04
N ARG A 107 0.29 19.53 15.85
CA ARG A 107 -1.19 19.60 15.73
C ARG A 107 -1.81 18.85 14.55
N ARG A 108 -1.12 17.87 13.96
CA ARG A 108 -1.72 17.01 12.93
C ARG A 108 -1.94 15.62 13.53
N ASP A 109 -3.19 15.14 13.51
CA ASP A 109 -3.53 13.78 13.90
C ASP A 109 -3.26 12.76 12.78
N ASP A 110 -3.36 11.48 13.12
CA ASP A 110 -3.11 10.38 12.20
C ASP A 110 -4.13 10.36 11.04
N LEU A 111 -5.39 10.71 11.32
CA LEU A 111 -6.47 10.70 10.33
C LEU A 111 -6.30 11.78 9.27
N ASN A 112 -6.02 13.02 9.70
CA ASN A 112 -5.70 14.11 8.78
C ASN A 112 -4.46 13.79 7.94
N ASN A 113 -3.50 13.07 8.52
CA ASN A 113 -2.33 12.64 7.79
C ASN A 113 -2.69 11.57 6.76
N LEU A 114 -3.49 10.57 7.12
CA LEU A 114 -3.97 9.54 6.20
C LEU A 114 -4.70 10.16 5.00
N GLN A 115 -5.64 11.09 5.24
CA GLN A 115 -6.36 11.78 4.17
C GLN A 115 -5.41 12.54 3.21
N ARG A 116 -4.35 13.16 3.74
CA ARG A 116 -3.34 13.84 2.91
C ARG A 116 -2.49 12.87 2.10
N LEU A 117 -2.11 11.75 2.67
CA LEU A 117 -1.34 10.72 1.98
C LEU A 117 -2.18 10.03 0.91
N LEU A 118 -3.47 9.81 1.17
CA LEU A 118 -4.43 9.31 0.18
C LEU A 118 -4.57 10.30 -0.99
N PHE A 119 -4.72 11.59 -0.70
CA PHE A 119 -4.66 12.62 -1.74
C PHE A 119 -3.36 12.54 -2.53
N ARG A 120 -2.22 12.41 -1.84
CA ARG A 120 -0.90 12.38 -2.47
C ARG A 120 -0.71 11.19 -3.41
N ILE A 121 -1.04 9.98 -2.97
CA ILE A 121 -0.89 8.78 -3.80
C ILE A 121 -1.80 8.85 -5.02
N CYS A 122 -3.06 9.24 -4.86
CA CYS A 122 -3.99 9.46 -5.97
C CYS A 122 -3.42 10.48 -6.96
N MET A 123 -2.97 11.65 -6.49
CA MET A 123 -2.40 12.67 -7.38
C MET A 123 -1.18 12.19 -8.15
N VAL A 124 -0.26 11.45 -7.49
CA VAL A 124 0.95 10.95 -8.15
C VAL A 124 0.62 9.86 -9.16
N VAL A 125 -0.21 8.89 -8.78
CA VAL A 125 -0.48 7.73 -9.62
C VAL A 125 -1.44 8.08 -10.76
N LEU A 126 -2.60 8.67 -10.44
CA LEU A 126 -3.67 8.86 -11.43
C LEU A 126 -3.31 9.92 -12.48
N THR A 127 -2.41 10.88 -12.16
CA THR A 127 -2.01 11.91 -13.14
C THR A 127 -0.72 11.62 -13.87
N ARG A 128 0.19 10.82 -13.30
CA ARG A 128 1.54 10.66 -13.85
C ARG A 128 1.84 9.26 -14.37
N ARG A 129 0.96 8.28 -14.06
CA ARG A 129 1.19 6.87 -14.37
C ARG A 129 0.18 6.32 -15.37
N TRP A 130 -0.80 7.12 -15.71
CA TRP A 130 -1.89 6.79 -16.62
C TRP A 130 -2.09 7.90 -17.64
N PRO A 131 -2.75 7.63 -18.77
CA PRO A 131 -3.04 8.64 -19.76
C PRO A 131 -3.82 9.84 -19.20
N ALA A 132 -3.58 11.03 -19.74
CA ALA A 132 -4.23 12.26 -19.28
C ALA A 132 -5.75 12.26 -19.49
N GLU A 133 -6.22 11.46 -20.43
CA GLU A 133 -7.63 11.30 -20.81
C GLU A 133 -8.38 10.38 -19.85
N ALA A 134 -7.67 9.67 -18.96
CA ALA A 134 -8.26 8.73 -18.02
C ALA A 134 -9.33 9.43 -17.16
N CYS A 135 -10.53 8.84 -17.15
CA CYS A 135 -11.63 9.25 -16.29
C CYS A 135 -11.85 8.20 -15.21
N TRP A 136 -11.75 8.60 -13.96
CA TRP A 136 -11.63 7.73 -12.82
C TRP A 136 -12.93 7.58 -12.03
N ALA A 137 -13.24 6.33 -11.63
CA ALA A 137 -14.00 6.05 -10.44
C ALA A 137 -13.03 5.53 -9.35
N THR A 138 -13.11 6.11 -8.16
CA THR A 138 -12.19 5.81 -7.06
C THR A 138 -12.94 5.23 -5.87
N TYR A 139 -12.47 4.09 -5.39
CA TYR A 139 -13.09 3.26 -4.36
C TYR A 139 -12.09 3.00 -3.21
N PRO A 140 -11.85 3.99 -2.34
CA PRO A 140 -11.07 3.77 -1.13
C PRO A 140 -11.85 2.90 -0.13
N ASP A 141 -11.12 2.13 0.72
CA ASP A 141 -11.76 1.43 1.84
C ASP A 141 -12.43 2.43 2.78
N GLN A 142 -13.56 2.01 3.36
CA GLN A 142 -14.36 2.87 4.21
C GLN A 142 -13.63 3.12 5.54
N GLN A 143 -13.24 4.37 5.77
CA GLN A 143 -12.59 4.81 7.00
C GLN A 143 -13.40 5.93 7.66
N ASP A 144 -13.79 5.71 8.91
CA ASP A 144 -14.51 6.70 9.69
C ASP A 144 -13.65 7.95 9.95
N GLY A 145 -14.30 9.11 9.85
CA GLY A 145 -13.65 10.40 10.11
C GLY A 145 -12.91 11.03 8.94
N ILE A 146 -12.74 10.36 7.80
CA ILE A 146 -12.25 11.00 6.58
C ILE A 146 -13.36 11.83 5.94
N ASP A 147 -13.07 13.09 5.63
CA ASP A 147 -13.97 13.93 4.81
C ASP A 147 -13.79 13.59 3.32
N TRP A 148 -14.54 12.58 2.88
CA TRP A 148 -14.51 12.11 1.50
C TRP A 148 -14.93 13.17 0.48
N GLN A 149 -15.85 14.06 0.87
CA GLN A 149 -16.28 15.16 0.00
C GLN A 149 -15.17 16.20 -0.16
N ALA A 150 -14.46 16.53 0.93
CA ALA A 150 -13.31 17.41 0.83
C ALA A 150 -12.21 16.79 -0.01
N LEU A 151 -11.91 15.49 0.19
CA LEU A 151 -10.93 14.77 -0.62
C LEU A 151 -11.30 14.79 -2.11
N HIS A 152 -12.55 14.51 -2.45
CA HIS A 152 -13.03 14.55 -3.84
C HIS A 152 -12.86 15.97 -4.44
N ARG A 153 -13.29 17.01 -3.69
CA ARG A 153 -13.08 18.40 -4.13
C ARG A 153 -11.60 18.75 -4.33
N MET A 154 -10.74 18.28 -3.44
CA MET A 154 -9.29 18.49 -3.51
C MET A 154 -8.69 17.79 -4.75
N LEU A 155 -9.05 16.54 -5.01
CA LEU A 155 -8.58 15.79 -6.17
C LEU A 155 -9.02 16.44 -7.48
N ARG A 156 -10.24 16.90 -7.59
CA ARG A 156 -10.74 17.61 -8.78
C ARG A 156 -10.08 18.98 -9.01
N ARG A 157 -9.74 19.69 -7.93
CA ARG A 157 -9.03 21.00 -8.00
C ARG A 157 -7.51 20.84 -8.12
N GLY A 158 -7.02 19.72 -7.81
CA GLY A 158 -5.73 19.16 -7.44
C GLY A 158 -4.48 19.87 -7.86
N ILE A 159 -4.38 20.38 -9.04
CA ILE A 159 -3.05 20.72 -9.56
C ILE A 159 -2.77 22.23 -9.49
N ALA A 160 -3.75 23.06 -9.62
CA ALA A 160 -3.53 24.52 -9.64
C ALA A 160 -2.84 25.07 -8.38
N GLY A 161 -3.02 24.44 -7.20
CA GLY A 161 -2.37 24.81 -5.96
C GLY A 161 -0.96 24.25 -5.78
N TRP A 162 -0.65 23.12 -6.40
CA TRP A 162 0.62 22.41 -6.20
C TRP A 162 1.77 23.00 -7.02
N TYR A 163 1.48 23.51 -8.22
CA TYR A 163 2.47 24.13 -9.11
C TYR A 163 2.78 25.60 -8.79
N ARG A 164 1.93 26.28 -8.03
CA ARG A 164 2.20 27.67 -7.60
C ARG A 164 3.41 27.82 -6.66
N GLN A 165 3.96 26.74 -6.13
CA GLN A 165 5.01 26.80 -5.11
C GLN A 165 6.44 26.56 -5.64
N ARG A 166 6.65 26.44 -6.95
CA ARG A 166 8.00 26.33 -7.53
C ARG A 166 8.25 27.51 -8.48
N PRO A 167 8.89 28.58 -8.00
CA PRO A 167 9.33 29.66 -8.89
C PRO A 167 10.36 29.12 -9.87
N GLY A 168 10.14 29.35 -11.18
CA GLY A 168 11.11 29.06 -12.22
C GLY A 168 10.90 27.79 -13.07
N GLN A 169 9.83 27.01 -12.86
CA GLN A 169 9.47 25.95 -13.80
C GLN A 169 8.46 26.48 -14.83
N LEU A 170 8.76 26.28 -16.11
CA LEU A 170 7.84 26.47 -17.21
C LEU A 170 6.52 25.75 -16.91
N LEU A 171 5.41 26.45 -17.15
CA LEU A 171 4.06 25.93 -16.96
C LEU A 171 3.84 24.74 -17.92
N GLU A 172 4.09 23.53 -17.44
CA GLU A 172 3.53 22.37 -18.11
C GLU A 172 1.99 22.45 -18.04
N PRO A 173 1.29 22.08 -19.11
CA PRO A 173 -0.17 22.11 -19.10
C PRO A 173 -0.70 21.29 -17.92
N VAL A 174 -1.50 21.94 -17.09
CA VAL A 174 -2.10 21.32 -15.90
C VAL A 174 -3.06 20.24 -16.38
N THR A 175 -2.65 18.99 -16.32
CA THR A 175 -3.54 17.87 -16.56
C THR A 175 -4.55 17.82 -15.43
N LEU A 176 -5.78 18.21 -15.70
CA LEU A 176 -6.88 18.13 -14.74
C LEU A 176 -7.21 16.64 -14.53
N LEU A 177 -7.10 16.19 -13.29
CA LEU A 177 -7.52 14.84 -12.93
C LEU A 177 -9.05 14.74 -13.09
N ARG A 178 -9.50 13.85 -13.99
CA ARG A 178 -10.90 13.60 -14.25
C ARG A 178 -11.41 12.53 -13.29
N ILE A 179 -12.07 12.93 -12.20
CA ILE A 179 -12.73 12.01 -11.28
C ILE A 179 -14.24 12.16 -11.45
N ALA A 180 -14.87 11.14 -12.01
CA ALA A 180 -16.32 11.04 -12.14
C ALA A 180 -16.96 10.68 -10.80
N GLU A 181 -16.32 9.77 -10.06
CA GLU A 181 -16.83 9.25 -8.79
C GLU A 181 -15.70 9.06 -7.78
N LEU A 182 -15.96 9.41 -6.52
CA LEU A 182 -15.21 8.97 -5.36
C LEU A 182 -16.22 8.46 -4.34
N ARG A 183 -16.23 7.15 -4.11
CA ARG A 183 -17.16 6.49 -3.21
C ARG A 183 -16.40 5.49 -2.33
N PRO A 184 -16.38 5.71 -0.99
CA PRO A 184 -15.86 4.70 -0.07
C PRO A 184 -16.64 3.41 -0.20
N VAL A 185 -15.95 2.29 -0.13
CA VAL A 185 -16.53 0.95 -0.26
C VAL A 185 -16.07 0.05 0.89
N SER A 186 -16.86 -0.97 1.18
CA SER A 186 -16.38 -2.06 2.02
C SER A 186 -15.55 -3.02 1.17
N SER A 187 -14.40 -3.43 1.65
CA SER A 187 -13.56 -4.42 0.99
C SER A 187 -14.25 -5.79 0.85
N ALA A 188 -15.27 -6.07 1.70
CA ALA A 188 -16.09 -7.27 1.57
C ALA A 188 -16.94 -7.28 0.28
N ASP A 189 -17.38 -6.10 -0.17
CA ASP A 189 -18.23 -5.95 -1.35
C ASP A 189 -17.42 -5.77 -2.65
N THR A 190 -16.13 -5.51 -2.53
CA THR A 190 -15.27 -5.13 -3.65
C THR A 190 -14.01 -5.99 -3.67
N PRO A 191 -14.02 -7.15 -4.37
CA PRO A 191 -12.90 -8.10 -4.33
C PRO A 191 -11.53 -7.50 -4.67
N ILE A 192 -11.46 -6.54 -5.58
CA ILE A 192 -10.19 -5.90 -5.97
C ILE A 192 -9.55 -5.14 -4.79
N SER A 193 -10.33 -4.61 -3.84
CA SER A 193 -9.81 -3.94 -2.65
C SER A 193 -8.96 -4.87 -1.77
N MET A 194 -9.21 -6.19 -1.81
CA MET A 194 -8.37 -7.18 -1.10
C MET A 194 -6.92 -7.15 -1.59
N LEU A 195 -6.69 -6.85 -2.88
CA LEU A 195 -5.33 -6.69 -3.39
C LEU A 195 -4.65 -5.46 -2.78
N ALA A 196 -5.38 -4.35 -2.61
CA ALA A 196 -4.84 -3.15 -1.98
C ALA A 196 -4.44 -3.42 -0.52
N ASP A 197 -5.31 -4.11 0.27
CA ASP A 197 -5.01 -4.54 1.65
C ASP A 197 -3.78 -5.44 1.72
N LEU A 198 -3.72 -6.48 0.87
CA LEU A 198 -2.62 -7.44 0.89
C LEU A 198 -1.27 -6.79 0.57
N PHE A 199 -1.20 -5.93 -0.46
CA PHE A 199 0.02 -5.22 -0.80
C PHE A 199 0.37 -4.13 0.22
N ALA A 200 -0.64 -3.42 0.76
CA ALA A 200 -0.44 -2.45 1.82
C ALA A 200 0.06 -3.09 3.12
N GLY A 201 -0.43 -4.29 3.46
CA GLY A 201 0.02 -5.03 4.64
C GLY A 201 1.40 -5.66 4.48
N LEU A 202 1.70 -6.17 3.28
CA LEU A 202 2.99 -6.79 2.96
C LEU A 202 4.15 -5.80 3.10
N ALA A 203 3.97 -4.55 2.70
CA ALA A 203 5.04 -3.58 2.64
C ALA A 203 5.60 -3.17 4.01
N PRO A 204 4.81 -2.70 5.00
CA PRO A 204 5.29 -2.44 6.36
C PRO A 204 5.90 -3.68 7.00
N PHE A 205 5.26 -4.84 6.84
CA PHE A 205 5.77 -6.11 7.36
C PHE A 205 7.19 -6.40 6.84
N ALA A 206 7.46 -6.17 5.56
CA ALA A 206 8.79 -6.36 5.00
C ALA A 206 9.85 -5.41 5.59
N TYR A 207 9.45 -4.21 6.01
CA TYR A 207 10.34 -3.27 6.71
C TYR A 207 10.60 -3.66 8.16
N GLU A 208 9.54 -4.08 8.87
CA GLU A 208 9.62 -4.42 10.29
C GLU A 208 10.32 -5.74 10.54
N GLN A 209 10.11 -6.71 9.66
CA GLN A 209 10.60 -8.08 9.81
C GLN A 209 11.81 -8.39 8.93
N TRP A 210 12.47 -7.38 8.40
CA TRP A 210 13.58 -7.52 7.45
C TRP A 210 14.66 -8.51 7.90
N SER A 211 15.21 -8.32 9.11
CA SER A 211 16.29 -9.14 9.64
C SER A 211 15.83 -10.59 9.83
N ALA A 212 14.70 -10.78 10.52
CA ALA A 212 14.15 -12.10 10.80
C ALA A 212 13.77 -12.85 9.50
N PHE A 213 13.26 -12.14 8.49
CA PHE A 213 12.96 -12.74 7.19
C PHE A 213 14.24 -13.21 6.47
N ARG A 214 15.30 -12.44 6.52
CA ARG A 214 16.59 -12.83 5.93
C ARG A 214 17.17 -14.07 6.59
N ASP A 215 17.12 -14.13 7.92
CA ASP A 215 17.56 -15.30 8.67
C ASP A 215 16.74 -16.54 8.30
N TRP A 216 15.41 -16.41 8.25
CA TRP A 216 14.51 -17.47 7.82
C TRP A 216 14.81 -17.95 6.38
N GLN A 217 15.05 -17.03 5.42
CA GLN A 217 15.41 -17.41 4.05
C GLN A 217 16.72 -18.20 3.98
N GLN A 218 17.72 -17.85 4.79
CA GLN A 218 18.98 -18.57 4.84
C GLN A 218 18.80 -19.99 5.37
N GLU A 219 17.99 -20.15 6.41
CA GLU A 219 17.62 -21.46 6.96
C GLU A 219 16.91 -22.34 5.92
N GLN A 220 15.93 -21.78 5.19
CA GLN A 220 15.22 -22.51 4.12
C GLN A 220 16.14 -22.97 2.99
N ARG A 221 17.24 -22.26 2.72
CA ARG A 221 18.23 -22.60 1.71
C ARG A 221 19.29 -23.57 2.20
N GLY A 222 19.19 -24.07 3.43
CA GLY A 222 20.16 -24.99 4.04
C GLY A 222 21.53 -24.34 4.32
N GLN A 223 21.60 -23.02 4.36
CA GLN A 223 22.78 -22.29 4.75
C GLN A 223 22.86 -22.27 6.28
N ILE A 224 23.62 -23.21 6.84
CA ILE A 224 23.85 -23.29 8.30
C ILE A 224 24.60 -22.02 8.72
N ARG A 225 24.01 -21.22 9.59
CA ARG A 225 24.78 -20.25 10.37
C ARG A 225 25.78 -21.02 11.25
N LEU A 226 27.07 -20.83 11.02
CA LEU A 226 28.06 -21.16 12.04
C LEU A 226 27.74 -20.28 13.26
N PRO A 227 27.43 -20.86 14.44
CA PRO A 227 27.18 -20.07 15.62
C PRO A 227 28.50 -19.39 16.02
N LEU A 228 28.64 -18.11 15.69
CA LEU A 228 29.58 -17.26 16.40
C LEU A 228 29.01 -17.15 17.82
N ALA A 229 29.69 -17.81 18.75
CA ALA A 229 29.33 -17.88 20.14
C ALA A 229 29.27 -16.47 20.77
N THR A 230 28.07 -15.91 20.81
CA THR A 230 27.68 -14.91 21.79
C THR A 230 26.30 -15.36 22.28
N GLU A 231 26.23 -15.53 23.59
CA GLU A 231 25.16 -16.12 24.35
C GLU A 231 23.78 -15.80 23.79
N SER A 232 23.09 -16.88 23.47
CA SER A 232 21.69 -16.90 23.04
C SER A 232 20.82 -16.39 24.16
N ASP A 233 20.24 -15.20 23.96
CA ASP A 233 18.91 -14.95 24.47
C ASP A 233 18.00 -16.11 23.99
N PRO A 234 17.18 -16.72 24.87
CA PRO A 234 16.29 -17.81 24.47
C PRO A 234 15.41 -17.26 23.36
N ALA A 235 15.69 -17.70 22.16
CA ALA A 235 15.15 -17.26 20.90
C ALA A 235 13.71 -16.81 21.05
N SER A 236 13.41 -15.59 20.69
CA SER A 236 12.05 -15.16 20.41
C SER A 236 11.53 -16.09 19.32
N GLN A 237 10.79 -17.14 19.70
CA GLN A 237 10.22 -18.08 18.73
C GLN A 237 9.37 -17.27 17.78
N THR A 238 9.81 -17.18 16.54
CA THR A 238 9.06 -16.49 15.49
C THR A 238 7.65 -17.07 15.45
N SER A 239 6.63 -16.26 15.64
CA SER A 239 5.26 -16.73 15.73
C SER A 239 4.84 -17.46 14.43
N LYS A 240 3.93 -18.45 14.55
CA LYS A 240 3.37 -19.13 13.36
C LYS A 240 2.86 -18.12 12.34
N ARG A 241 2.17 -17.09 12.80
CA ARG A 241 1.65 -16.00 11.94
C ARG A 241 2.75 -15.29 11.17
N THR A 242 3.87 -15.02 11.80
CA THR A 242 5.04 -14.39 11.14
C THR A 242 5.63 -15.32 10.08
N LEU A 243 5.75 -16.62 10.37
CA LEU A 243 6.24 -17.60 9.41
C LEU A 243 5.34 -17.72 8.16
N LEU A 244 4.01 -17.70 8.35
CA LEU A 244 3.06 -17.69 7.24
C LEU A 244 3.27 -16.45 6.35
N ARG A 245 3.47 -15.29 6.94
CA ARG A 245 3.72 -14.04 6.22
C ARG A 245 5.10 -14.01 5.56
N PHE A 246 6.11 -14.67 6.12
CA PHE A 246 7.41 -14.87 5.45
C PHE A 246 7.24 -15.68 4.18
N ALA A 247 6.46 -16.75 4.20
CA ALA A 247 6.19 -17.55 3.00
C ALA A 247 5.48 -16.73 1.90
N ILE A 248 4.57 -15.82 2.28
CA ILE A 248 3.93 -14.91 1.34
C ILE A 248 4.93 -13.93 0.74
N LEU A 249 5.78 -13.31 1.57
CA LEU A 249 6.80 -12.37 1.10
C LEU A 249 7.78 -13.04 0.14
N ASP A 250 8.23 -14.26 0.46
CA ASP A 250 9.11 -15.04 -0.40
C ASP A 250 8.44 -15.39 -1.75
N ALA A 251 7.17 -15.81 -1.72
CA ALA A 251 6.38 -16.09 -2.92
C ALA A 251 6.22 -14.85 -3.82
N VAL A 252 6.03 -13.68 -3.23
CA VAL A 252 5.94 -12.40 -3.98
C VAL A 252 7.29 -12.07 -4.62
N LEU A 253 8.41 -12.19 -3.90
CA LEU A 253 9.74 -11.94 -4.45
C LEU A 253 10.08 -12.89 -5.60
N ALA A 254 9.77 -14.18 -5.44
CA ALA A 254 9.95 -15.18 -6.49
C ALA A 254 9.11 -14.85 -7.73
N ALA A 255 7.87 -14.43 -7.56
CA ALA A 255 6.99 -14.04 -8.66
C ALA A 255 7.46 -12.73 -9.33
N CYS A 256 7.94 -11.75 -8.56
CA CYS A 256 8.54 -10.53 -9.12
C CYS A 256 9.74 -10.87 -10.00
N SER A 257 10.64 -11.71 -9.52
CA SER A 257 11.80 -12.18 -10.29
C SER A 257 11.38 -12.92 -11.57
N LYS A 258 10.41 -13.83 -11.47
CA LYS A 258 9.87 -14.60 -12.61
C LYS A 258 9.29 -13.71 -13.70
N HIS A 259 8.62 -12.62 -13.33
CA HIS A 259 7.93 -11.73 -14.26
C HIS A 259 8.75 -10.50 -14.65
N GLY A 260 10.01 -10.39 -14.19
CA GLY A 260 10.86 -9.23 -14.48
C GLY A 260 10.35 -7.92 -13.86
N LEU A 261 9.60 -7.99 -12.77
CA LEU A 261 9.13 -6.83 -12.03
C LEU A 261 10.26 -6.30 -11.12
N ASP A 262 10.49 -4.99 -11.15
CA ASP A 262 11.61 -4.33 -10.46
C ASP A 262 11.40 -4.12 -8.95
N ALA A 263 10.57 -4.95 -8.33
CA ALA A 263 10.37 -4.92 -6.89
C ALA A 263 11.31 -5.91 -6.20
N SER A 264 12.10 -5.40 -5.26
CA SER A 264 13.09 -6.18 -4.53
C SER A 264 13.15 -5.75 -3.06
N LEU A 265 13.74 -6.59 -2.23
CA LEU A 265 14.13 -6.18 -0.90
C LEU A 265 15.42 -5.35 -1.01
N ASP A 266 15.35 -4.09 -0.56
CA ASP A 266 16.57 -3.31 -0.37
C ASP A 266 17.44 -3.97 0.70
N THR A 267 18.77 -3.91 0.52
CA THR A 267 19.75 -4.54 1.42
C THR A 267 19.65 -4.08 2.87
N SER A 268 18.93 -3.01 3.14
CA SER A 268 18.83 -2.42 4.47
C SER A 268 17.42 -2.11 4.98
N ARG A 269 16.36 -2.15 4.18
CA ARG A 269 15.10 -1.49 4.60
C ARG A 269 13.77 -2.07 4.13
N GLY A 270 13.71 -3.18 3.42
CA GLY A 270 12.42 -3.78 3.00
C GLY A 270 12.07 -3.56 1.52
N LEU A 271 10.83 -3.77 1.16
CA LEU A 271 10.36 -3.75 -0.24
C LEU A 271 10.50 -2.36 -0.89
N ARG A 272 11.16 -2.34 -2.04
CA ARG A 272 11.37 -1.14 -2.84
C ARG A 272 11.37 -1.45 -4.34
N THR A 273 10.82 -0.54 -5.13
CA THR A 273 10.95 -0.53 -6.58
C THR A 273 11.93 0.57 -6.99
N LYS A 274 12.94 0.24 -7.79
CA LYS A 274 13.97 1.20 -8.23
C LYS A 274 13.41 2.15 -9.27
N ASN A 275 12.71 1.60 -10.27
CA ASN A 275 12.09 2.39 -11.32
C ASN A 275 10.62 2.67 -10.98
N PRO A 276 10.24 3.89 -10.59
CA PRO A 276 8.87 4.21 -10.22
C PRO A 276 7.90 4.21 -11.42
N ALA A 277 8.37 4.06 -12.66
CA ALA A 277 7.51 3.88 -13.83
C ALA A 277 6.95 2.45 -13.91
N CYS A 278 7.57 1.48 -13.22
CA CYS A 278 7.07 0.09 -13.15
C CYS A 278 5.64 0.05 -12.63
N ARG A 279 4.85 -0.90 -13.14
CA ARG A 279 3.46 -1.08 -12.74
C ARG A 279 3.29 -1.71 -11.35
N LEU A 280 4.33 -2.30 -10.78
CA LEU A 280 4.42 -2.62 -9.35
C LEU A 280 5.40 -1.65 -8.71
N ASN A 281 4.94 -0.83 -7.79
CA ASN A 281 5.77 0.22 -7.22
C ASN A 281 5.62 0.29 -5.70
N PHE A 282 6.70 0.01 -5.00
CA PHE A 282 6.83 0.24 -3.56
C PHE A 282 7.81 1.39 -3.33
N TRP A 283 7.37 2.43 -2.65
CA TRP A 283 8.27 3.54 -2.32
C TRP A 283 8.14 4.01 -0.87
N LEU A 284 9.27 4.21 -0.23
CA LEU A 284 9.33 4.87 1.05
C LEU A 284 9.15 6.38 0.85
N TYR A 285 8.02 6.88 1.32
CA TYR A 285 7.69 8.30 1.22
C TYR A 285 8.56 9.14 2.13
N THR A 286 9.23 10.10 1.56
CA THR A 286 10.03 11.10 2.26
C THR A 286 9.35 12.46 2.12
N PRO A 287 8.96 13.10 3.22
CA PRO A 287 8.37 14.43 3.19
C PRO A 287 9.34 15.44 2.55
N GLN A 288 8.86 16.19 1.56
CA GLN A 288 9.66 17.18 0.83
C GLN A 288 9.55 18.59 1.42
N GLY A 289 8.51 18.85 2.25
CA GLY A 289 8.26 20.15 2.84
C GLY A 289 7.46 20.05 4.14
N VAL A 290 7.24 21.20 4.78
CA VAL A 290 6.54 21.27 6.08
C VAL A 290 5.13 20.71 6.00
N TYR A 291 4.44 20.90 4.86
CA TYR A 291 3.06 20.44 4.67
C TYR A 291 2.93 18.95 4.39
N ASP A 292 4.03 18.29 4.02
CA ASP A 292 4.05 16.87 3.68
C ASP A 292 4.38 15.96 4.88
N ARG A 293 4.64 16.54 6.05
CA ARG A 293 5.07 15.79 7.22
C ARG A 293 3.91 15.10 7.93
N ALA A 294 4.15 13.87 8.41
CA ALA A 294 3.23 13.14 9.27
C ALA A 294 3.46 13.42 10.75
N PRO A 295 2.43 13.33 11.61
CA PRO A 295 2.61 13.42 13.06
C PRO A 295 3.39 12.19 13.57
N VAL A 296 4.22 12.43 14.60
CA VAL A 296 4.89 11.35 15.34
C VAL A 296 4.09 11.10 16.61
N LYS A 297 3.67 9.87 16.83
CA LYS A 297 3.07 9.48 18.11
C LYS A 297 4.11 9.63 19.21
N PRO A 298 3.77 10.22 20.38
CA PRO A 298 4.62 10.13 21.54
C PRO A 298 4.82 8.66 21.89
N LYS A 299 6.07 8.27 22.21
CA LYS A 299 6.33 6.94 22.75
C LYS A 299 5.38 6.74 23.94
N ARG A 300 4.62 5.64 23.95
CA ARG A 300 3.91 5.23 25.16
C ARG A 300 4.97 5.18 26.26
N GLN A 301 4.88 6.03 27.25
CA GLN A 301 5.59 5.81 28.51
C GLN A 301 5.03 4.52 29.05
N THR A 302 5.83 3.46 29.04
CA THR A 302 5.56 2.27 29.84
C THR A 302 5.41 2.76 31.26
N ALA A 303 4.23 2.52 31.83
CA ALA A 303 3.94 2.82 33.21
C ALA A 303 4.66 1.77 34.10
N ASP A 304 6.00 1.84 34.11
CA ASP A 304 6.85 1.09 35.03
C ASP A 304 7.58 2.12 35.88
N GLY A 305 7.18 2.22 37.13
CA GLY A 305 7.93 2.98 38.12
C GLY A 305 7.12 3.77 39.13
N LEU A 306 6.02 3.21 39.63
CA LEU A 306 5.53 3.61 40.96
C LEU A 306 5.91 2.51 41.94
N HIS A 307 7.17 2.45 42.34
CA HIS A 307 7.54 1.87 43.64
C HIS A 307 7.49 2.99 44.66
N LEU A 308 6.49 2.84 45.54
CA LEU A 308 6.35 3.50 46.82
C LEU A 308 7.58 3.26 47.69
N HIS A 309 8.12 4.33 48.23
CA HIS A 309 8.72 4.36 49.55
C HIS A 309 8.14 5.54 50.32
#